data_68fe194a0b444b45f7d169e8231e9148
#
_entry.id   68fe194a0b444b45f7d169e8231e9148
#
_cell.length_a   1.000
_cell.length_b   1.000
_cell.length_c   1.000
_cell.angle_alpha   90.00
_cell.angle_beta   90.00
_cell.angle_gamma   90.00
#
_symmetry.space_group_name_H-M   'P 1'
#
loop_
_entity.id
_entity.type
_entity.pdbx_description
1 polymer ?
#
loop_
_entity_poly.entity_id
_entity_poly.type
_entity_poly.pdbx_seq_one_letter_code
_entity_poly.pdbx_strand_id
1 'polypeptide(L)'
;MSPLAPRSSSGQVEALTKGVRLPLPAIEPEHLDVILETLQAAFHDVAADHKVTLRSGDEAEINALMDARLNALLIQSDPEDGRYEASLAMLWRQIANAVARGKEMVSFDGTHIEKRPDLNIFLSFRHPSFPLVVECKLIDRHGGKSPRLYCDNGVVRFLRGEYGWATREAVMLGYIRDGSRLATALGPLLTPTGGANRYAVRQALQVARPPPPDIAHSVHERWFRYVGRLSPNDDPGVISIWHLWMPVPRADLI
;
A
#
# COMPACT_ATOMS: atom_id res chain seq x y z
N MET A 1 -19.82 39.88 -10.15
CA MET A 1 -18.90 38.74 -10.23
C MET A 1 -19.73 37.48 -10.04
N SER A 2 -19.98 36.71 -11.11
CA SER A 2 -20.70 35.44 -11.02
C SER A 2 -19.80 34.42 -10.32
N PRO A 3 -20.32 33.62 -9.35
CA PRO A 3 -19.57 32.53 -8.79
C PRO A 3 -19.24 31.49 -9.86
N LEU A 4 -17.97 31.15 -10.00
CA LEU A 4 -17.55 30.04 -10.86
C LEU A 4 -18.29 28.78 -10.38
N ALA A 5 -19.05 28.17 -11.29
CA ALA A 5 -19.68 26.88 -11.05
C ALA A 5 -18.58 25.87 -10.64
N PRO A 6 -18.85 25.00 -9.67
CA PRO A 6 -17.89 23.96 -9.31
C PRO A 6 -17.61 23.11 -10.55
N ARG A 7 -16.34 23.00 -10.93
CA ARG A 7 -15.90 22.13 -12.04
C ARG A 7 -16.33 20.71 -11.65
N SER A 8 -17.10 20.06 -12.51
CA SER A 8 -17.54 18.70 -12.27
C SER A 8 -16.31 17.81 -12.11
N SER A 9 -16.25 17.08 -11.02
CA SER A 9 -15.17 16.15 -10.67
C SER A 9 -14.91 15.08 -11.75
N SER A 10 -15.89 14.79 -12.61
CA SER A 10 -15.76 13.91 -13.78
C SER A 10 -14.69 14.37 -14.78
N GLY A 11 -14.48 15.66 -14.95
CA GLY A 11 -13.45 16.19 -15.86
C GLY A 11 -12.02 15.90 -15.44
N GLN A 12 -11.77 15.75 -14.13
CA GLN A 12 -10.45 15.40 -13.61
C GLN A 12 -10.10 13.94 -13.89
N VAL A 13 -11.04 13.02 -13.65
CA VAL A 13 -10.85 11.60 -13.94
C VAL A 13 -10.63 11.41 -15.45
N GLU A 14 -11.41 12.07 -16.30
CA GLU A 14 -11.25 12.01 -17.77
C GLU A 14 -9.87 12.52 -18.19
N ALA A 15 -9.39 13.62 -17.62
CA ALA A 15 -8.06 14.14 -17.91
C ALA A 15 -6.94 13.20 -17.50
N LEU A 16 -7.07 12.56 -16.32
CA LEU A 16 -6.10 11.59 -15.80
C LEU A 16 -6.05 10.30 -16.61
N THR A 17 -7.18 9.88 -17.18
CA THR A 17 -7.33 8.58 -17.86
C THR A 17 -7.24 8.68 -19.37
N LYS A 18 -7.06 9.90 -19.91
CA LYS A 18 -6.98 10.12 -21.37
C LYS A 18 -5.85 9.29 -21.99
N GLY A 19 -6.22 8.35 -22.86
CA GLY A 19 -5.28 7.45 -23.52
C GLY A 19 -4.76 6.29 -22.65
N VAL A 20 -5.27 6.14 -21.43
CA VAL A 20 -4.90 5.06 -20.51
C VAL A 20 -5.97 3.97 -20.55
N ARG A 21 -5.55 2.73 -20.79
CA ARG A 21 -6.44 1.56 -20.68
C ARG A 21 -6.50 1.09 -19.23
N LEU A 22 -7.70 1.01 -18.68
CA LEU A 22 -7.94 0.59 -17.29
C LEU A 22 -8.62 -0.79 -17.21
N PRO A 23 -8.38 -1.54 -16.13
CA PRO A 23 -7.31 -1.32 -15.15
C PRO A 23 -5.92 -1.49 -15.79
N LEU A 24 -4.92 -0.86 -15.20
CA LEU A 24 -3.53 -1.01 -15.66
C LEU A 24 -3.10 -2.49 -15.63
N PRO A 25 -2.12 -2.90 -16.47
CA PRO A 25 -1.53 -4.24 -16.37
C PRO A 25 -1.03 -4.55 -14.95
N ALA A 26 -1.04 -5.82 -14.58
CA ALA A 26 -0.43 -6.27 -13.33
C ALA A 26 1.08 -5.93 -13.30
N ILE A 27 1.61 -5.75 -12.09
CA ILE A 27 3.05 -5.67 -11.89
C ILE A 27 3.64 -7.06 -12.11
N GLU A 28 4.74 -7.12 -12.87
CA GLU A 28 5.46 -8.37 -13.04
C GLU A 28 5.94 -8.92 -11.68
N PRO A 29 5.88 -10.23 -11.45
CA PRO A 29 6.21 -10.82 -10.14
C PRO A 29 7.59 -10.41 -9.63
N GLU A 30 8.60 -10.37 -10.51
CA GLU A 30 9.97 -9.99 -10.17
C GLU A 30 10.06 -8.54 -9.68
N HIS A 31 9.34 -7.63 -10.30
CA HIS A 31 9.29 -6.23 -9.86
C HIS A 31 8.56 -6.10 -8.51
N LEU A 32 7.50 -6.88 -8.34
CA LEU A 32 6.76 -6.89 -7.08
C LEU A 32 7.62 -7.43 -5.93
N ASP A 33 8.40 -8.49 -6.17
CA ASP A 33 9.34 -9.03 -5.19
C ASP A 33 10.36 -7.97 -4.76
N VAL A 34 10.96 -7.24 -5.70
CA VAL A 34 11.88 -6.14 -5.40
C VAL A 34 11.20 -5.06 -4.55
N ILE A 35 9.94 -4.70 -4.85
CA ILE A 35 9.19 -3.72 -4.07
C ILE A 35 8.99 -4.21 -2.62
N LEU A 36 8.55 -5.44 -2.44
CA LEU A 36 8.28 -6.02 -1.12
C LEU A 36 9.56 -6.15 -0.30
N GLU A 37 10.65 -6.60 -0.92
CA GLU A 37 11.97 -6.70 -0.28
C GLU A 37 12.52 -5.33 0.11
N THR A 38 12.36 -4.31 -0.75
CA THR A 38 12.79 -2.95 -0.42
C THR A 38 11.99 -2.34 0.72
N LEU A 39 10.68 -2.54 0.77
CA LEU A 39 9.85 -2.11 1.91
C LEU A 39 10.29 -2.78 3.21
N GLN A 40 10.61 -4.07 3.16
CA GLN A 40 11.12 -4.84 4.29
C GLN A 40 12.49 -4.32 4.75
N ALA A 41 13.41 -4.12 3.82
CA ALA A 41 14.76 -3.63 4.09
C ALA A 41 14.72 -2.22 4.70
N ALA A 42 13.92 -1.31 4.14
CA ALA A 42 13.72 0.03 4.68
C ALA A 42 13.18 0.00 6.11
N PHE A 43 12.23 -0.90 6.40
CA PHE A 43 11.72 -1.06 7.76
C PHE A 43 12.81 -1.58 8.73
N HIS A 44 13.63 -2.53 8.31
CA HIS A 44 14.73 -3.05 9.14
C HIS A 44 15.71 -1.94 9.54
N ASP A 45 16.02 -1.02 8.64
CA ASP A 45 16.88 0.13 8.96
C ASP A 45 16.21 1.09 9.93
N VAL A 46 14.95 1.44 9.67
CA VAL A 46 14.17 2.24 10.61
C VAL A 46 14.11 1.55 11.98
N ALA A 47 14.01 0.23 12.02
CA ALA A 47 14.01 -0.54 13.26
C ALA A 47 15.37 -0.55 13.98
N ALA A 48 16.46 -0.46 13.24
CA ALA A 48 17.79 -0.37 13.84
C ALA A 48 18.02 1.01 14.47
N ASP A 49 17.67 2.07 13.74
CA ASP A 49 18.06 3.45 14.08
C ASP A 49 17.00 4.20 14.90
N HIS A 50 15.70 3.84 14.79
CA HIS A 50 14.56 4.59 15.37
C HIS A 50 13.65 3.75 16.26
N LYS A 51 14.25 2.90 17.10
CA LYS A 51 13.53 1.97 18.01
C LYS A 51 12.49 2.66 18.89
N VAL A 52 12.77 3.86 19.38
CA VAL A 52 11.85 4.62 20.26
C VAL A 52 10.61 5.01 19.46
N THR A 53 10.78 5.62 18.29
CA THR A 53 9.66 6.03 17.43
C THR A 53 8.79 4.84 17.03
N LEU A 54 9.40 3.71 16.68
CA LEU A 54 8.63 2.49 16.36
C LEU A 54 7.79 1.98 17.54
N ARG A 55 8.29 2.12 18.78
CA ARG A 55 7.59 1.64 19.98
C ARG A 55 6.51 2.58 20.49
N SER A 56 6.73 3.89 20.43
CA SER A 56 5.89 4.89 21.08
C SER A 56 5.35 5.99 20.15
N GLY A 57 5.93 6.16 18.96
CA GLY A 57 5.48 7.14 17.97
C GLY A 57 4.15 6.79 17.33
N ASP A 58 3.55 7.74 16.67
CA ASP A 58 2.33 7.53 15.91
C ASP A 58 2.62 6.94 14.50
N GLU A 59 1.55 6.58 13.79
CA GLU A 59 1.63 6.01 12.44
C GLU A 59 2.27 6.98 11.44
N ALA A 60 1.99 8.28 11.58
CA ALA A 60 2.51 9.30 10.67
C ALA A 60 4.02 9.52 10.86
N GLU A 61 4.53 9.43 12.09
CA GLU A 61 5.96 9.51 12.38
C GLU A 61 6.71 8.33 11.77
N ILE A 62 6.17 7.11 11.90
CA ILE A 62 6.78 5.91 11.30
C ILE A 62 6.76 6.01 9.77
N ASN A 63 5.64 6.44 9.19
CA ASN A 63 5.52 6.65 7.75
C ASN A 63 6.52 7.70 7.23
N ALA A 64 6.85 8.73 8.02
CA ALA A 64 7.86 9.71 7.65
C ALA A 64 9.27 9.09 7.57
N LEU A 65 9.61 8.23 8.51
CA LEU A 65 10.89 7.50 8.50
C LEU A 65 10.98 6.54 7.32
N MET A 66 9.89 5.81 7.03
CA MET A 66 9.82 4.91 5.88
C MET A 66 9.98 5.65 4.55
N ASP A 67 9.27 6.77 4.38
CA ASP A 67 9.38 7.63 3.19
C ASP A 67 10.82 8.14 3.00
N ALA A 68 11.42 8.69 4.06
CA ALA A 68 12.79 9.18 4.02
C ALA A 68 13.77 8.06 3.64
N ARG A 69 13.62 6.86 4.22
CA ARG A 69 14.52 5.74 3.94
C ARG A 69 14.35 5.18 2.53
N LEU A 70 13.12 5.01 2.05
CA LEU A 70 12.85 4.55 0.69
C LEU A 70 13.40 5.50 -0.37
N ASN A 71 13.29 6.83 -0.14
CA ASN A 71 13.87 7.83 -1.04
C ASN A 71 15.41 7.87 -0.94
N ALA A 72 16.00 7.66 0.24
CA ALA A 72 17.45 7.55 0.38
C ALA A 72 18.02 6.42 -0.49
N LEU A 73 17.32 5.27 -0.57
CA LEU A 73 17.71 4.14 -1.42
C LEU A 73 17.68 4.45 -2.92
N LEU A 74 16.88 5.43 -3.35
CA LEU A 74 16.86 5.91 -4.75
C LEU A 74 18.08 6.79 -5.08
N ILE A 75 18.64 7.49 -4.11
CA ILE A 75 19.65 8.53 -4.30
C ILE A 75 21.06 8.00 -4.00
N GLN A 76 21.21 7.12 -3.01
CA GLN A 76 22.51 6.62 -2.57
C GLN A 76 23.21 5.82 -3.67
N SER A 77 24.35 6.32 -4.13
CA SER A 77 25.14 5.70 -5.21
C SER A 77 25.98 4.54 -4.71
N ASP A 78 26.24 4.45 -3.40
CA ASP A 78 27.15 3.47 -2.82
C ASP A 78 26.65 2.98 -1.46
N PRO A 79 26.45 1.68 -1.27
CA PRO A 79 26.12 1.11 0.03
C PRO A 79 27.38 0.97 0.89
N GLU A 80 28.05 2.07 1.24
CA GLU A 80 29.26 2.03 2.09
C GLU A 80 29.03 1.38 3.46
N ASP A 81 27.78 1.31 3.92
CA ASP A 81 27.46 0.75 5.23
C ASP A 81 27.02 -0.74 5.21
N GLY A 82 27.07 -1.40 4.06
CA GLY A 82 26.86 -2.86 3.92
C GLY A 82 25.48 -3.38 4.39
N ARG A 83 24.54 -2.47 4.67
CA ARG A 83 23.20 -2.83 5.19
C ARG A 83 22.28 -3.43 4.13
N TYR A 84 22.59 -3.24 2.85
CA TYR A 84 21.84 -3.80 1.73
C TYR A 84 22.73 -4.61 0.82
N GLU A 85 22.16 -5.63 0.20
CA GLU A 85 22.77 -6.15 -1.02
C GLU A 85 22.76 -5.02 -2.06
N ALA A 86 23.93 -4.67 -2.58
CA ALA A 86 24.07 -3.64 -3.62
C ALA A 86 23.13 -3.90 -4.81
N SER A 87 22.79 -5.17 -5.06
CA SER A 87 21.82 -5.63 -6.04
C SER A 87 20.41 -5.10 -5.79
N LEU A 88 19.89 -5.11 -4.54
CA LEU A 88 18.53 -4.67 -4.23
C LEU A 88 18.37 -3.17 -4.46
N ALA A 89 19.32 -2.35 -3.98
CA ALA A 89 19.28 -0.91 -4.20
C ALA A 89 19.39 -0.54 -5.68
N MET A 90 20.18 -1.28 -6.45
CA MET A 90 20.27 -1.11 -7.91
C MET A 90 18.96 -1.44 -8.61
N LEU A 91 18.33 -2.57 -8.27
CA LEU A 91 17.04 -2.98 -8.81
C LEU A 91 15.93 -2.00 -8.42
N TRP A 92 15.93 -1.54 -7.16
CA TRP A 92 14.98 -0.52 -6.69
C TRP A 92 15.03 0.75 -7.55
N ARG A 93 16.23 1.27 -7.84
CA ARG A 93 16.43 2.45 -8.70
C ARG A 93 15.99 2.25 -10.15
N GLN A 94 15.96 1.01 -10.64
CA GLN A 94 15.46 0.71 -11.98
C GLN A 94 13.93 0.72 -12.04
N ILE A 95 13.26 0.32 -10.97
CA ILE A 95 11.80 0.15 -10.95
C ILE A 95 11.04 1.30 -10.30
N ALA A 96 11.66 2.09 -9.42
CA ALA A 96 11.02 3.21 -8.75
C ALA A 96 11.71 4.54 -9.09
N ASN A 97 10.90 5.56 -9.38
CA ASN A 97 11.36 6.93 -9.66
C ASN A 97 11.32 7.82 -8.43
N ALA A 98 10.33 7.62 -7.56
CA ALA A 98 10.13 8.39 -6.34
C ALA A 98 9.19 7.65 -5.39
N VAL A 99 9.30 7.97 -4.11
CA VAL A 99 8.28 7.67 -3.11
C VAL A 99 7.76 9.00 -2.57
N ALA A 100 6.44 9.13 -2.38
CA ALA A 100 5.85 10.34 -1.83
C ALA A 100 4.80 10.00 -0.79
N ARG A 101 4.82 10.74 0.32
CA ARG A 101 3.89 10.64 1.42
C ARG A 101 2.73 11.62 1.27
N GLY A 102 1.53 11.20 1.67
CA GLY A 102 0.38 12.12 1.81
C GLY A 102 -0.04 12.86 0.54
N LYS A 103 0.35 12.38 -0.66
CA LYS A 103 -0.05 12.99 -1.92
C LYS A 103 -1.54 12.79 -2.14
N GLU A 104 -2.24 13.88 -2.42
CA GLU A 104 -3.67 13.83 -2.75
C GLU A 104 -3.92 13.02 -4.02
N MET A 105 -4.94 12.16 -3.95
CA MET A 105 -5.39 11.33 -5.06
C MET A 105 -6.87 11.54 -5.32
N VAL A 106 -7.24 11.43 -6.59
CA VAL A 106 -8.64 11.48 -7.02
C VAL A 106 -9.25 10.08 -6.89
N SER A 107 -10.46 9.97 -6.33
CA SER A 107 -11.24 8.73 -6.34
C SER A 107 -11.68 8.34 -7.74
N PHE A 108 -12.10 7.08 -7.92
CA PHE A 108 -12.49 6.54 -9.24
C PHE A 108 -13.60 7.34 -9.96
N ASP A 109 -14.47 7.98 -9.21
CA ASP A 109 -15.60 8.80 -9.70
C ASP A 109 -15.34 10.31 -9.64
N GLY A 110 -14.17 10.71 -9.16
CA GLY A 110 -13.76 12.10 -9.02
C GLY A 110 -14.50 12.87 -7.91
N THR A 111 -15.29 12.21 -7.07
CA THR A 111 -16.05 12.87 -6.00
C THR A 111 -15.17 13.29 -4.83
N HIS A 112 -14.02 12.63 -4.67
CA HIS A 112 -13.04 12.89 -3.63
C HIS A 112 -11.68 13.17 -4.26
N ILE A 113 -11.09 14.31 -3.93
CA ILE A 113 -9.75 14.72 -4.39
C ILE A 113 -8.77 14.85 -3.22
N GLU A 114 -9.27 14.74 -2.00
CA GLU A 114 -8.52 14.94 -0.76
C GLU A 114 -7.98 13.64 -0.15
N LYS A 115 -8.17 12.51 -0.83
CA LYS A 115 -7.71 11.22 -0.32
C LYS A 115 -6.19 11.14 -0.38
N ARG A 116 -5.57 10.84 0.76
CA ARG A 116 -4.11 10.81 0.93
C ARG A 116 -3.69 9.43 1.42
N PRO A 117 -3.22 8.55 0.52
CA PRO A 117 -2.55 7.32 0.92
C PRO A 117 -1.28 7.64 1.73
N ASP A 118 -0.89 6.71 2.58
CA ASP A 118 0.29 6.88 3.43
C ASP A 118 1.56 7.02 2.60
N LEU A 119 1.79 6.11 1.64
CA LEU A 119 2.91 6.16 0.70
C LEU A 119 2.43 5.88 -0.73
N ASN A 120 3.05 6.54 -1.70
CA ASN A 120 2.86 6.34 -3.12
C ASN A 120 4.21 6.03 -3.78
N ILE A 121 4.35 4.84 -4.36
CA ILE A 121 5.56 4.43 -5.09
C ILE A 121 5.32 4.68 -6.58
N PHE A 122 6.08 5.62 -7.16
CA PHE A 122 6.02 5.95 -8.59
C PHE A 122 6.93 5.02 -9.35
N LEU A 123 6.35 4.08 -10.09
CA LEU A 123 7.09 3.07 -10.83
C LEU A 123 7.50 3.59 -12.22
N SER A 124 8.73 3.27 -12.65
CA SER A 124 9.33 3.72 -13.90
C SER A 124 8.57 3.23 -15.14
N PHE A 125 7.91 2.09 -15.03
CA PHE A 125 7.16 1.43 -16.11
C PHE A 125 5.65 1.68 -16.06
N ARG A 126 5.18 2.56 -15.15
CA ARG A 126 3.75 2.91 -15.00
C ARG A 126 3.49 4.38 -15.25
N HIS A 127 2.24 4.67 -15.61
CA HIS A 127 1.80 6.05 -15.74
C HIS A 127 1.90 6.78 -14.39
N PRO A 128 2.54 7.96 -14.32
CA PRO A 128 2.84 8.64 -13.05
C PRO A 128 1.61 9.10 -12.26
N SER A 129 0.44 9.17 -12.91
CA SER A 129 -0.82 9.47 -12.21
C SER A 129 -1.35 8.29 -11.39
N PHE A 130 -0.82 7.08 -11.58
CA PHE A 130 -1.30 5.85 -10.95
C PHE A 130 -0.17 5.09 -10.27
N PRO A 131 0.40 5.67 -9.19
CA PRO A 131 1.45 4.99 -8.41
C PRO A 131 0.93 3.71 -7.77
N LEU A 132 1.84 2.85 -7.35
CA LEU A 132 1.50 1.78 -6.41
C LEU A 132 1.24 2.40 -5.03
N VAL A 133 0.04 2.17 -4.52
CA VAL A 133 -0.35 2.70 -3.21
C VAL A 133 0.03 1.72 -2.10
N VAL A 134 0.68 2.26 -1.08
CA VAL A 134 0.96 1.56 0.19
C VAL A 134 0.19 2.27 1.30
N GLU A 135 -0.74 1.56 1.92
CA GLU A 135 -1.46 2.03 3.11
C GLU A 135 -0.81 1.40 4.33
N CYS A 136 -0.48 2.21 5.31
CA CYS A 136 0.22 1.79 6.53
C CYS A 136 -0.74 1.77 7.71
N LYS A 137 -0.59 0.80 8.61
CA LYS A 137 -1.40 0.73 9.82
C LYS A 137 -0.58 0.24 10.99
N LEU A 138 -0.70 0.95 12.10
CA LEU A 138 -0.19 0.49 13.38
C LEU A 138 -1.12 -0.59 13.95
N ILE A 139 -0.57 -1.73 14.37
CA ILE A 139 -1.30 -2.80 15.06
C ILE A 139 -0.78 -2.90 16.49
N ASP A 140 -1.66 -2.48 17.40
CA ASP A 140 -1.43 -2.46 18.84
C ASP A 140 -2.77 -2.59 19.56
N ARG A 141 -3.13 -3.80 19.96
CA ARG A 141 -4.42 -4.06 20.61
C ARG A 141 -4.57 -3.31 21.94
N HIS A 142 -3.48 -3.12 22.66
CA HIS A 142 -3.50 -2.37 23.92
C HIS A 142 -3.81 -0.89 23.66
N GLY A 143 -3.32 -0.35 22.55
CA GLY A 143 -3.64 1.00 22.06
C GLY A 143 -4.93 1.09 21.23
N GLY A 144 -5.77 0.04 21.21
CA GLY A 144 -7.02 0.03 20.45
C GLY A 144 -6.87 -0.13 18.93
N LYS A 145 -5.65 -0.41 18.43
CA LYS A 145 -5.34 -0.56 17.00
C LYS A 145 -5.41 -2.04 16.59
N SER A 146 -6.60 -2.51 16.27
CA SER A 146 -6.84 -3.94 16.01
C SER A 146 -6.65 -4.31 14.53
N PRO A 147 -6.42 -5.62 14.22
CA PRO A 147 -6.46 -6.13 12.84
C PRO A 147 -7.77 -5.85 12.11
N ARG A 148 -8.88 -5.72 12.83
CA ARG A 148 -10.16 -5.32 12.24
C ARG A 148 -10.11 -3.89 11.73
N LEU A 149 -9.56 -2.95 12.50
CA LEU A 149 -9.39 -1.56 12.06
C LEU A 149 -8.41 -1.45 10.89
N TYR A 150 -7.37 -2.30 10.83
CA TYR A 150 -6.51 -2.43 9.67
C TYR A 150 -7.32 -2.75 8.41
N CYS A 151 -8.31 -3.65 8.49
CA CYS A 151 -9.17 -3.93 7.36
C CYS A 151 -10.18 -2.81 7.09
N ASP A 152 -10.89 -2.34 8.13
CA ASP A 152 -11.97 -1.36 8.00
C ASP A 152 -11.47 0.01 7.53
N ASN A 153 -10.28 0.43 7.96
CA ASN A 153 -9.69 1.73 7.64
C ASN A 153 -8.56 1.67 6.58
N GLY A 154 -8.20 0.50 6.11
CA GLY A 154 -7.17 0.30 5.09
C GLY A 154 -7.72 -0.48 3.88
N VAL A 155 -7.92 -1.79 4.01
CA VAL A 155 -8.39 -2.66 2.91
C VAL A 155 -9.63 -2.09 2.24
N VAL A 156 -10.64 -1.64 3.03
CA VAL A 156 -11.90 -1.10 2.51
C VAL A 156 -11.72 0.09 1.58
N ARG A 157 -10.68 0.90 1.77
CA ARG A 157 -10.42 2.07 0.89
C ARG A 157 -10.12 1.65 -0.54
N PHE A 158 -9.36 0.56 -0.72
CA PHE A 158 -9.09 -0.01 -2.04
C PHE A 158 -10.36 -0.60 -2.67
N LEU A 159 -11.20 -1.25 -1.86
CA LEU A 159 -12.44 -1.85 -2.35
C LEU A 159 -13.45 -0.79 -2.80
N ARG A 160 -13.48 0.37 -2.14
CA ARG A 160 -14.33 1.50 -2.48
C ARG A 160 -13.77 2.37 -3.62
N GLY A 161 -12.53 2.13 -4.06
CA GLY A 161 -11.88 2.96 -5.07
C GLY A 161 -11.53 4.37 -4.59
N GLU A 162 -11.33 4.55 -3.29
CA GLU A 162 -10.85 5.83 -2.74
C GLU A 162 -9.45 6.14 -3.28
N TYR A 163 -8.61 5.10 -3.46
CA TYR A 163 -7.34 5.14 -4.19
C TYR A 163 -6.94 3.75 -4.69
N GLY A 164 -5.87 3.67 -5.51
CA GLY A 164 -5.49 2.40 -6.15
C GLY A 164 -6.53 1.84 -7.12
N TRP A 165 -7.49 2.66 -7.54
CA TRP A 165 -8.64 2.22 -8.34
C TRP A 165 -8.25 1.83 -9.78
N ALA A 166 -7.17 2.38 -10.30
CA ALA A 166 -6.67 2.08 -11.63
C ALA A 166 -5.70 0.89 -11.69
N THR A 167 -5.19 0.43 -10.54
CA THR A 167 -4.16 -0.63 -10.43
C THR A 167 -4.78 -1.97 -10.08
N ARG A 168 -4.08 -3.07 -10.28
CA ARG A 168 -4.49 -4.43 -9.91
C ARG A 168 -3.90 -4.87 -8.58
N GLU A 169 -2.91 -4.15 -8.09
CA GLU A 169 -2.20 -4.41 -6.84
C GLU A 169 -2.27 -3.20 -5.91
N ALA A 170 -2.19 -3.50 -4.62
CA ALA A 170 -1.96 -2.56 -3.54
C ALA A 170 -1.14 -3.22 -2.44
N VAL A 171 -0.53 -2.42 -1.59
CA VAL A 171 0.24 -2.89 -0.44
C VAL A 171 -0.39 -2.36 0.84
N MET A 172 -0.53 -3.23 1.82
CA MET A 172 -0.91 -2.91 3.20
C MET A 172 0.26 -3.22 4.13
N LEU A 173 0.87 -2.20 4.70
CA LEU A 173 1.99 -2.33 5.62
C LEU A 173 1.49 -2.25 7.06
N GLY A 174 1.77 -3.27 7.87
CA GLY A 174 1.42 -3.32 9.29
C GLY A 174 2.64 -3.17 10.20
N TYR A 175 2.65 -2.17 11.09
CA TYR A 175 3.66 -2.03 12.15
C TYR A 175 3.15 -2.74 13.41
N ILE A 176 3.71 -3.90 13.75
CA ILE A 176 3.16 -4.80 14.77
C ILE A 176 3.83 -4.61 16.12
N ARG A 177 3.13 -4.01 17.08
CA ARG A 177 3.60 -3.79 18.45
C ARG A 177 3.16 -4.90 19.42
N ASP A 178 2.03 -5.54 19.16
CA ASP A 178 1.38 -6.46 20.08
C ASP A 178 1.71 -7.94 19.83
N GLY A 179 2.59 -8.23 18.87
CA GLY A 179 2.97 -9.59 18.50
C GLY A 179 1.92 -10.34 17.67
N SER A 180 0.90 -9.66 17.16
CA SER A 180 -0.08 -10.24 16.23
C SER A 180 0.61 -10.83 14.98
N ARG A 181 0.02 -11.88 14.41
CA ARG A 181 0.51 -12.59 13.22
C ARG A 181 -0.55 -12.58 12.13
N LEU A 182 -0.13 -12.53 10.86
CA LEU A 182 -1.03 -12.59 9.70
C LEU A 182 -1.98 -13.78 9.77
N ALA A 183 -1.45 -14.99 9.92
CA ALA A 183 -2.24 -16.22 9.87
C ALA A 183 -3.32 -16.29 10.95
N THR A 184 -3.03 -15.85 12.18
CA THR A 184 -3.93 -16.02 13.33
C THR A 184 -4.79 -14.80 13.61
N ALA A 185 -4.37 -13.60 13.21
CA ALA A 185 -5.08 -12.37 13.53
C ALA A 185 -5.76 -11.73 12.31
N LEU A 186 -5.17 -11.79 11.11
CA LEU A 186 -5.75 -11.27 9.88
C LEU A 186 -6.48 -12.36 9.07
N GLY A 187 -5.91 -13.55 8.99
CA GLY A 187 -6.46 -14.67 8.22
C GLY A 187 -7.94 -14.94 8.49
N PRO A 188 -8.41 -15.02 9.76
CA PRO A 188 -9.81 -15.22 10.08
C PRO A 188 -10.75 -14.10 9.59
N LEU A 189 -10.24 -12.89 9.39
CA LEU A 189 -11.00 -11.75 8.85
C LEU A 189 -11.10 -11.79 7.33
N LEU A 190 -10.09 -12.35 6.65
CA LEU A 190 -9.98 -12.41 5.20
C LEU A 190 -10.31 -13.80 4.68
N THR A 191 -11.51 -14.29 4.97
CA THR A 191 -12.04 -15.56 4.46
C THR A 191 -13.22 -15.34 3.54
N PRO A 192 -13.35 -16.10 2.45
CA PRO A 192 -14.51 -16.02 1.55
C PRO A 192 -15.76 -16.72 2.11
N THR A 193 -15.63 -17.48 3.20
CA THR A 193 -16.68 -18.30 3.79
C THR A 193 -17.45 -17.58 4.88
N GLY A 194 -18.77 -17.73 4.87
CA GLY A 194 -19.70 -17.17 5.84
C GLY A 194 -20.51 -16.01 5.28
N GLY A 195 -21.79 -15.89 5.69
CA GLY A 195 -22.77 -14.92 5.19
C GLY A 195 -22.42 -13.44 5.34
N ALA A 196 -21.16 -13.14 5.66
CA ALA A 196 -20.60 -11.81 5.71
C ALA A 196 -19.16 -11.85 5.20
N ASN A 197 -18.98 -12.06 3.90
CA ASN A 197 -17.70 -11.76 3.23
C ASN A 197 -17.51 -10.23 3.23
N ARG A 198 -17.27 -9.68 4.43
CA ARG A 198 -17.25 -8.24 4.71
C ARG A 198 -16.26 -7.48 3.86
N TYR A 199 -15.20 -8.15 3.42
CA TYR A 199 -14.13 -7.53 2.64
C TYR A 199 -14.10 -8.04 1.20
N ALA A 200 -15.21 -8.60 0.71
CA ALA A 200 -15.35 -9.09 -0.65
C ALA A 200 -14.19 -10.02 -1.08
N VAL A 201 -13.74 -10.87 -0.16
CA VAL A 201 -12.62 -11.78 -0.36
C VAL A 201 -12.97 -12.80 -1.44
N ARG A 202 -12.19 -12.83 -2.50
CA ARG A 202 -12.26 -13.80 -3.59
C ARG A 202 -11.31 -14.97 -3.35
N GLN A 203 -10.10 -14.63 -2.88
CA GLN A 203 -9.09 -15.59 -2.47
C GLN A 203 -8.61 -15.21 -1.06
N ALA A 204 -8.72 -16.19 -0.15
CA ALA A 204 -8.29 -16.04 1.23
C ALA A 204 -6.79 -15.72 1.33
N LEU A 205 -6.38 -15.21 2.48
CA LEU A 205 -5.00 -14.88 2.76
C LEU A 205 -4.07 -16.09 2.50
N GLN A 206 -3.11 -15.88 1.62
CA GLN A 206 -2.06 -16.87 1.31
C GLN A 206 -0.71 -16.31 1.77
N VAL A 207 -0.03 -17.06 2.61
CA VAL A 207 1.32 -16.73 3.06
C VAL A 207 2.28 -16.91 1.88
N ALA A 208 2.91 -15.82 1.45
CA ALA A 208 3.89 -15.83 0.37
C ALA A 208 5.29 -16.14 0.91
N ARG A 209 5.64 -15.61 2.09
CA ARG A 209 6.91 -15.87 2.78
C ARG A 209 6.65 -16.13 4.27
N PRO A 210 7.30 -17.14 4.87
CA PRO A 210 7.19 -17.40 6.32
C PRO A 210 7.84 -16.27 7.14
N PRO A 211 7.41 -16.08 8.41
CA PRO A 211 7.92 -15.05 9.31
C PRO A 211 9.40 -15.23 9.66
N PRO A 212 10.06 -14.17 10.20
CA PRO A 212 9.77 -12.74 10.06
C PRO A 212 10.43 -12.13 8.83
N PRO A 213 9.78 -11.14 8.18
CA PRO A 213 8.44 -10.63 8.40
C PRO A 213 7.37 -11.53 7.82
N ASP A 214 6.12 -11.38 8.31
CA ASP A 214 4.97 -12.06 7.73
C ASP A 214 4.57 -11.35 6.43
N ILE A 215 4.69 -12.02 5.28
CA ILE A 215 4.23 -11.54 3.99
C ILE A 215 3.17 -12.50 3.45
N ALA A 216 2.01 -11.95 3.10
CA ALA A 216 0.92 -12.71 2.50
C ALA A 216 0.16 -11.85 1.49
N HIS A 217 -0.64 -12.46 0.64
CA HIS A 217 -1.56 -11.73 -0.22
C HIS A 217 -2.97 -12.29 -0.12
N SER A 218 -3.95 -11.45 -0.44
CA SER A 218 -5.35 -11.79 -0.58
C SER A 218 -5.93 -11.11 -1.82
N VAL A 219 -6.96 -11.72 -2.42
CA VAL A 219 -7.62 -11.17 -3.61
C VAL A 219 -9.05 -10.80 -3.26
N HIS A 220 -9.47 -9.62 -3.70
CA HIS A 220 -10.76 -9.04 -3.36
C HIS A 220 -11.52 -8.57 -4.59
N GLU A 221 -12.85 -8.66 -4.56
CA GLU A 221 -13.70 -7.93 -5.48
C GLU A 221 -13.79 -6.46 -5.06
N ARG A 222 -14.02 -5.58 -6.04
CA ARG A 222 -14.19 -4.16 -5.79
C ARG A 222 -15.66 -3.79 -5.68
N TRP A 223 -15.96 -2.77 -4.89
CA TRP A 223 -17.33 -2.32 -4.65
C TRP A 223 -17.78 -1.21 -5.58
N PHE A 224 -16.96 -0.87 -6.58
CA PHE A 224 -17.27 0.18 -7.56
C PHE A 224 -17.20 -0.37 -8.97
N ARG A 225 -17.75 0.39 -9.89
CA ARG A 225 -17.63 0.20 -11.34
C ARG A 225 -17.06 1.48 -11.94
N TYR A 226 -16.31 1.37 -13.00
CA TYR A 226 -15.87 2.56 -13.74
C TYR A 226 -17.07 3.25 -14.34
N VAL A 227 -17.07 4.60 -14.36
CA VAL A 227 -18.10 5.41 -14.96
C VAL A 227 -17.64 5.90 -16.31
N GLY A 228 -18.51 5.80 -17.33
CA GLY A 228 -18.19 6.25 -18.67
C GLY A 228 -17.34 5.27 -19.48
N ARG A 229 -16.45 5.78 -20.35
CA ARG A 229 -15.62 4.96 -21.25
C ARG A 229 -14.25 4.59 -20.69
N LEU A 230 -14.11 4.53 -19.38
CA LEU A 230 -12.82 4.25 -18.72
C LEU A 230 -12.34 2.81 -18.91
N SER A 231 -13.29 1.89 -19.11
CA SER A 231 -13.02 0.48 -19.39
C SER A 231 -14.05 -0.06 -20.38
N PRO A 232 -13.69 -1.01 -21.25
CA PRO A 232 -14.63 -1.62 -22.18
C PRO A 232 -15.85 -2.27 -21.50
N ASN A 233 -15.68 -2.73 -20.27
CA ASN A 233 -16.71 -3.48 -19.51
C ASN A 233 -17.14 -2.78 -18.22
N ASP A 234 -16.72 -1.56 -17.95
CA ASP A 234 -16.92 -0.83 -16.69
C ASP A 234 -16.49 -1.61 -15.44
N ASP A 235 -15.77 -2.70 -15.63
CA ASP A 235 -15.34 -3.61 -14.57
C ASP A 235 -13.87 -3.31 -14.18
N PRO A 236 -13.64 -2.88 -12.93
CA PRO A 236 -12.28 -2.67 -12.44
C PRO A 236 -11.52 -3.99 -12.21
N GLY A 237 -12.20 -5.13 -12.28
CA GLY A 237 -11.66 -6.44 -11.94
C GLY A 237 -11.35 -6.58 -10.44
N VAL A 238 -10.67 -7.66 -10.10
CA VAL A 238 -10.21 -7.89 -8.73
C VAL A 238 -8.97 -7.05 -8.41
N ILE A 239 -8.71 -6.89 -7.10
CA ILE A 239 -7.46 -6.33 -6.59
C ILE A 239 -6.72 -7.35 -5.74
N SER A 240 -5.43 -7.49 -5.98
CA SER A 240 -4.50 -8.24 -5.14
C SER A 240 -3.93 -7.31 -4.08
N ILE A 241 -4.14 -7.61 -2.80
CA ILE A 241 -3.60 -6.81 -1.70
C ILE A 241 -2.50 -7.61 -1.03
N TRP A 242 -1.29 -7.04 -1.02
CA TRP A 242 -0.12 -7.59 -0.37
C TRP A 242 -0.01 -7.05 1.05
N HIS A 243 0.04 -7.95 2.00
CA HIS A 243 0.11 -7.62 3.43
C HIS A 243 1.51 -7.90 3.94
N LEU A 244 2.20 -6.85 4.39
CA LEU A 244 3.51 -6.94 5.04
C LEU A 244 3.34 -6.57 6.51
N TRP A 245 3.48 -7.55 7.40
CA TRP A 245 3.40 -7.31 8.83
C TRP A 245 4.81 -7.31 9.43
N MET A 246 5.26 -6.10 9.81
CA MET A 246 6.59 -5.82 10.29
C MET A 246 6.60 -5.77 11.82
N PRO A 247 7.19 -6.76 12.50
CA PRO A 247 7.25 -6.77 13.96
C PRO A 247 8.17 -5.66 14.48
N VAL A 248 7.64 -4.81 15.35
CA VAL A 248 8.43 -3.79 16.04
C VAL A 248 9.31 -4.48 17.10
N PRO A 249 10.63 -4.20 17.13
CA PRO A 249 11.53 -4.81 18.11
C PRO A 249 11.11 -4.52 19.55
N ARG A 250 11.04 -5.59 20.37
CA ARG A 250 10.74 -5.48 21.82
C ARG A 250 11.91 -4.88 22.59
N ALA A 251 11.64 -4.36 23.80
CA ALA A 251 12.65 -3.75 24.65
C ALA A 251 13.68 -4.76 25.20
N ASP A 252 13.28 -6.02 25.33
CA ASP A 252 13.96 -7.01 26.16
C ASP A 252 14.95 -7.90 25.40
N LEU A 253 15.33 -7.53 24.18
CA LEU A 253 16.31 -8.28 23.35
C LEU A 253 17.61 -7.49 23.15
N ILE A 254 18.09 -6.81 24.20
CA ILE A 254 19.43 -6.22 24.27
C ILE A 254 20.17 -6.88 25.44
#